data_49c8810923a4426c1c7b0dac1e4e98d0
#
_entry.id   49c8810923a4426c1c7b0dac1e4e98d0
#
_cell.length_a   1.000
_cell.length_b   1.000
_cell.length_c   1.000
_cell.angle_alpha   90.00
_cell.angle_beta   90.00
_cell.angle_gamma   90.00
#
_symmetry.space_group_name_H-M   'P 1'
#
loop_
_entity.id
_entity.type
_entity.pdbx_description
1 polymer ?
#
loop_
_entity_poly.entity_id
_entity_poly.type
_entity_poly.pdbx_seq_one_letter_code
_entity_poly.pdbx_strand_id
1 'polypeptide(L)'
;MPIKTGRLLRISAAALALTSGAAAAAQSDLTVALQLEPPHLDPTSAAAGAIDSVLYSNVFEGLTRFASDGSIIPGLAKSWEISEDGTSYTFHLNAGVTFHDGTSMDAEDVKFSLDRARGEDSANAQKALFAGITDVSVVDPLTVKVSLEAANGSFLFNMAWGDAVIVAPETIENIKTNPVGTGAFQFSNWVQGDRIELTRNADYWGTPAALESATFKFISDPTAAFAAMMAEDVDAFVNFPAPENLPQFEADPRFQVIVGSTEGETILSTNNKMPPLDNVKVRKAIAHAIDRQAIIDGAMFGIGTPIGTHFAPHHPDYLDLTANSAYDPDLAKQLLAEAGFENGFETTLKLPPPSYARRGGEIIAAQLRAVGIQTEISNLEWAQWLEQVFRGKDYGLTIVSHTEPMDIGIYARPDYYFQYDNPAFQTLMTDLRSQSDPATRSAMLQKAQTIISEDYVNGFLFELAVPTVAN
;
A
#
# COMPACT_ATOMS: atom_id res chain seq x y z
N MET A 1 29.74 -65.70 70.94
CA MET A 1 28.42 -65.05 71.00
C MET A 1 28.44 -63.91 69.99
N PRO A 2 27.69 -63.97 68.96
CA PRO A 2 27.79 -62.99 67.86
C PRO A 2 26.81 -61.84 68.05
N ILE A 3 27.31 -60.66 67.70
CA ILE A 3 26.60 -59.38 67.66
C ILE A 3 25.90 -59.25 66.31
N LYS A 4 24.57 -59.02 66.31
CA LYS A 4 23.77 -58.77 65.11
C LYS A 4 23.87 -57.29 64.68
N THR A 5 24.36 -57.04 63.51
CA THR A 5 24.33 -55.75 62.86
C THR A 5 22.99 -55.49 62.22
N GLY A 6 22.27 -54.47 62.69
CA GLY A 6 21.03 -53.97 62.07
C GLY A 6 21.30 -53.13 60.84
N ARG A 7 20.62 -53.44 59.70
CA ARG A 7 20.59 -52.65 58.44
C ARG A 7 19.58 -51.52 58.59
N LEU A 8 20.05 -50.28 58.55
CA LEU A 8 19.19 -49.08 58.35
C LEU A 8 18.78 -48.96 56.92
N LEU A 9 17.48 -49.06 56.64
CA LEU A 9 16.86 -48.74 55.38
C LEU A 9 16.76 -47.21 55.29
N ARG A 10 17.48 -46.60 54.34
CA ARG A 10 17.28 -45.20 53.96
C ARG A 10 16.15 -45.15 52.94
N ILE A 11 15.01 -44.58 53.30
CA ILE A 11 13.90 -44.22 52.37
C ILE A 11 14.23 -42.85 51.80
N SER A 12 14.64 -42.79 50.53
CA SER A 12 14.79 -41.54 49.78
C SER A 12 13.41 -41.14 49.28
N ALA A 13 12.82 -40.11 49.87
CA ALA A 13 11.64 -39.45 49.32
C ALA A 13 12.07 -38.56 48.14
N ALA A 14 11.76 -39.00 46.90
CA ALA A 14 11.88 -38.16 45.72
C ALA A 14 10.67 -37.20 45.71
N ALA A 15 10.93 -35.92 46.00
CA ALA A 15 9.94 -34.86 45.79
C ALA A 15 9.81 -34.57 44.28
N LEU A 16 8.71 -35.02 43.69
CA LEU A 16 8.31 -34.63 42.34
C LEU A 16 7.84 -33.17 42.40
N ALA A 17 8.70 -32.25 42.00
CA ALA A 17 8.29 -30.86 41.75
C ALA A 17 7.43 -30.82 40.47
N LEU A 18 6.12 -30.79 40.61
CA LEU A 18 5.18 -30.42 39.55
C LEU A 18 5.36 -28.93 39.27
N THR A 19 6.18 -28.61 38.30
CA THR A 19 6.14 -27.28 37.67
C THR A 19 4.86 -27.21 36.86
N SER A 20 3.78 -26.71 37.43
CA SER A 20 2.63 -26.22 36.70
C SER A 20 3.12 -25.01 35.93
N GLY A 21 3.53 -25.23 34.68
CA GLY A 21 3.60 -24.16 33.69
C GLY A 21 2.19 -23.56 33.56
N ALA A 22 2.00 -22.38 34.11
CA ALA A 22 0.84 -21.58 33.74
C ALA A 22 0.95 -21.40 32.23
N ALA A 23 0.09 -22.07 31.44
CA ALA A 23 -0.13 -21.69 30.09
C ALA A 23 -0.63 -20.24 30.14
N ALA A 24 0.16 -19.30 29.65
CA ALA A 24 -0.32 -17.93 29.44
C ALA A 24 -1.61 -18.09 28.64
N ALA A 25 -2.72 -17.57 29.16
CA ALA A 25 -3.97 -17.52 28.40
C ALA A 25 -3.64 -16.74 27.13
N ALA A 26 -3.94 -17.32 25.97
CA ALA A 26 -3.76 -16.62 24.73
C ALA A 26 -4.59 -15.32 24.79
N GLN A 27 -3.97 -14.20 24.41
CA GLN A 27 -4.65 -12.91 24.39
C GLN A 27 -5.85 -13.03 23.42
N SER A 28 -7.03 -12.68 23.90
CA SER A 28 -8.29 -12.76 23.14
C SER A 28 -8.64 -11.44 22.48
N ASP A 29 -8.03 -10.36 22.93
CA ASP A 29 -8.29 -8.98 22.52
C ASP A 29 -7.01 -8.37 21.94
N LEU A 30 -7.15 -7.51 20.93
CA LEU A 30 -6.01 -6.81 20.33
C LEU A 30 -6.34 -5.33 20.21
N THR A 31 -5.44 -4.46 20.66
CA THR A 31 -5.53 -3.02 20.47
C THR A 31 -4.45 -2.55 19.50
N VAL A 32 -4.87 -2.09 18.32
CA VAL A 32 -3.98 -1.58 17.27
C VAL A 32 -4.10 -0.07 17.21
N ALA A 33 -2.99 0.65 17.29
CA ALA A 33 -2.97 2.08 17.08
C ALA A 33 -2.73 2.43 15.61
N LEU A 34 -3.44 3.46 15.15
CA LEU A 34 -3.34 4.06 13.81
C LEU A 34 -3.15 5.58 13.96
N GLN A 35 -2.49 6.22 12.98
CA GLN A 35 -2.32 7.67 12.98
C GLN A 35 -3.60 8.43 12.61
N LEU A 36 -4.42 7.85 11.73
CA LEU A 36 -5.55 8.51 11.10
C LEU A 36 -6.86 7.81 11.43
N GLU A 37 -7.83 8.59 11.85
CA GLU A 37 -9.22 8.16 12.01
C GLU A 37 -9.93 8.14 10.65
N PRO A 38 -10.74 7.12 10.33
CA PRO A 38 -11.61 7.13 9.16
C PRO A 38 -12.62 8.30 9.22
N PRO A 39 -12.85 9.03 8.11
CA PRO A 39 -13.87 10.09 8.08
C PRO A 39 -15.30 9.54 8.17
N HIS A 40 -15.50 8.31 7.77
CA HIS A 40 -16.72 7.50 7.87
C HIS A 40 -16.35 6.01 7.60
N LEU A 41 -17.33 5.10 7.66
CA LEU A 41 -17.10 3.66 7.61
C LEU A 41 -17.56 3.00 6.28
N ASP A 42 -17.72 3.75 5.20
CA ASP A 42 -18.06 3.23 3.87
C ASP A 42 -16.82 3.19 2.96
N PRO A 43 -16.20 2.02 2.72
CA PRO A 43 -15.02 1.92 1.85
C PRO A 43 -15.33 2.22 0.38
N THR A 44 -16.59 2.13 -0.03
CA THR A 44 -17.01 2.32 -1.42
C THR A 44 -17.35 3.77 -1.77
N SER A 45 -17.10 4.75 -0.89
CA SER A 45 -17.49 6.15 -1.12
C SER A 45 -16.42 7.20 -0.83
N ALA A 46 -15.19 6.82 -0.48
CA ALA A 46 -14.09 7.76 -0.28
C ALA A 46 -12.72 7.12 -0.49
N ALA A 47 -11.80 7.87 -1.07
CA ALA A 47 -10.38 7.49 -1.19
C ALA A 47 -9.63 7.81 0.11
N ALA A 48 -10.00 7.17 1.21
CA ALA A 48 -9.36 7.36 2.51
C ALA A 48 -8.83 6.03 3.03
N GLY A 49 -7.54 5.73 2.84
CA GLY A 49 -6.90 4.50 3.28
C GLY A 49 -7.10 4.17 4.77
N ALA A 50 -7.43 5.17 5.61
CA ALA A 50 -7.83 4.93 6.99
C ALA A 50 -9.11 4.08 7.13
N ILE A 51 -10.03 4.14 6.15
CA ILE A 51 -11.23 3.29 6.13
C ILE A 51 -10.81 1.84 5.91
N ASP A 52 -10.00 1.59 4.89
CA ASP A 52 -9.53 0.25 4.53
C ASP A 52 -8.66 -0.36 5.64
N SER A 53 -7.83 0.45 6.29
CA SER A 53 -7.00 0.01 7.42
C SER A 53 -7.79 -0.62 8.57
N VAL A 54 -9.06 -0.25 8.73
CA VAL A 54 -9.95 -0.79 9.77
C VAL A 54 -10.92 -1.83 9.21
N LEU A 55 -11.50 -1.60 8.04
CA LEU A 55 -12.69 -2.32 7.59
C LEU A 55 -12.43 -3.36 6.49
N TYR A 56 -11.43 -3.15 5.62
CA TYR A 56 -11.11 -4.09 4.55
C TYR A 56 -10.61 -5.42 5.12
N SER A 57 -11.16 -6.53 4.64
CA SER A 57 -10.92 -7.90 5.11
C SER A 57 -11.28 -8.18 6.58
N ASN A 58 -11.58 -7.17 7.39
CA ASN A 58 -12.10 -7.35 8.74
C ASN A 58 -13.63 -7.40 8.74
N VAL A 59 -14.27 -6.38 8.19
CA VAL A 59 -15.73 -6.20 8.15
C VAL A 59 -16.28 -6.47 6.76
N PHE A 60 -15.61 -5.97 5.71
CA PHE A 60 -16.03 -6.13 4.33
C PHE A 60 -15.05 -7.00 3.53
N GLU A 61 -15.60 -7.77 2.60
CA GLU A 61 -14.83 -8.64 1.71
C GLU A 61 -15.22 -8.40 0.25
N GLY A 62 -14.26 -8.64 -0.67
CA GLY A 62 -14.45 -8.58 -2.12
C GLY A 62 -14.61 -9.96 -2.75
N LEU A 63 -14.88 -10.00 -4.05
CA LEU A 63 -14.90 -11.25 -4.82
C LEU A 63 -13.53 -11.94 -4.81
N THR A 64 -12.48 -11.16 -4.92
CA THR A 64 -11.07 -11.55 -4.80
C THR A 64 -10.42 -10.79 -3.66
N ARG A 65 -9.23 -11.18 -3.25
CA ARG A 65 -8.43 -10.47 -2.23
C ARG A 65 -6.95 -10.59 -2.51
N PHE A 66 -6.16 -9.75 -1.90
CA PHE A 66 -4.70 -9.82 -1.93
C PHE A 66 -4.18 -10.85 -0.94
N ALA A 67 -3.20 -11.63 -1.37
CA ALA A 67 -2.32 -12.38 -0.48
C ALA A 67 -1.17 -11.48 0.02
N SER A 68 -0.40 -11.95 1.00
CA SER A 68 0.74 -11.19 1.57
C SER A 68 1.88 -10.91 0.58
N ASP A 69 1.93 -11.62 -0.53
CA ASP A 69 2.89 -11.43 -1.63
C ASP A 69 2.32 -10.58 -2.78
N GLY A 70 1.13 -9.97 -2.60
CA GLY A 70 0.44 -9.19 -3.62
C GLY A 70 -0.30 -10.01 -4.68
N SER A 71 -0.22 -11.33 -4.65
CA SER A 71 -0.96 -12.18 -5.58
C SER A 71 -2.47 -12.14 -5.30
N ILE A 72 -3.27 -12.35 -6.35
CA ILE A 72 -4.73 -12.38 -6.25
C ILE A 72 -5.20 -13.79 -5.92
N ILE A 73 -5.96 -13.90 -4.83
CA ILE A 73 -6.51 -15.17 -4.35
C ILE A 73 -8.02 -15.07 -4.20
N PRO A 74 -8.74 -16.23 -4.10
CA PRO A 74 -10.17 -16.28 -3.82
C PRO A 74 -10.57 -15.51 -2.55
N GLY A 75 -11.69 -14.77 -2.66
CA GLY A 75 -12.40 -14.14 -1.56
C GLY A 75 -13.80 -14.69 -1.44
N LEU A 76 -14.86 -13.85 -1.57
CA LEU A 76 -16.26 -14.31 -1.62
C LEU A 76 -16.54 -15.20 -2.83
N ALA A 77 -15.82 -15.01 -3.93
CA ALA A 77 -15.76 -15.99 -5.02
C ALA A 77 -14.71 -17.05 -4.70
N LYS A 78 -15.13 -18.33 -4.67
CA LYS A 78 -14.23 -19.48 -4.48
C LYS A 78 -13.40 -19.79 -5.73
N SER A 79 -13.88 -19.38 -6.92
CA SER A 79 -13.21 -19.55 -8.21
C SER A 79 -13.88 -18.67 -9.26
N TRP A 80 -13.23 -18.54 -10.41
CA TRP A 80 -13.74 -17.81 -11.57
C TRP A 80 -13.30 -18.47 -12.87
N GLU A 81 -14.03 -18.20 -13.94
CA GLU A 81 -13.71 -18.56 -15.31
C GLU A 81 -13.59 -17.29 -16.13
N ILE A 82 -12.61 -17.24 -17.03
CA ILE A 82 -12.40 -16.13 -17.96
C ILE A 82 -12.70 -16.62 -19.35
N SER A 83 -13.50 -15.86 -20.12
CA SER A 83 -13.76 -16.18 -21.52
C SER A 83 -12.48 -16.15 -22.35
N GLU A 84 -12.43 -16.89 -23.45
CA GLU A 84 -11.26 -17.00 -24.32
C GLU A 84 -10.79 -15.63 -24.86
N ASP A 85 -11.72 -14.72 -25.08
CA ASP A 85 -11.44 -13.33 -25.53
C ASP A 85 -11.14 -12.36 -24.37
N GLY A 86 -11.16 -12.82 -23.10
CA GLY A 86 -10.89 -12.02 -21.92
C GLY A 86 -11.95 -10.96 -21.60
N THR A 87 -13.10 -10.99 -22.26
CA THR A 87 -14.16 -9.97 -22.11
C THR A 87 -15.26 -10.33 -21.13
N SER A 88 -15.24 -11.52 -20.53
CA SER A 88 -16.16 -11.87 -19.45
C SER A 88 -15.54 -12.75 -18.38
N TYR A 89 -16.00 -12.54 -17.16
CA TYR A 89 -15.62 -13.29 -15.97
C TYR A 89 -16.85 -13.90 -15.33
N THR A 90 -16.83 -15.21 -15.10
CA THR A 90 -17.90 -15.92 -14.37
C THR A 90 -17.37 -16.29 -13.00
N PHE A 91 -17.90 -15.66 -11.96
CA PHE A 91 -17.51 -15.91 -10.57
C PHE A 91 -18.45 -16.92 -9.92
N HIS A 92 -17.88 -17.92 -9.25
CA HIS A 92 -18.60 -18.90 -8.45
C HIS A 92 -18.44 -18.56 -6.98
N LEU A 93 -19.53 -18.20 -6.32
CA LEU A 93 -19.55 -17.74 -4.94
C LEU A 93 -19.45 -18.89 -3.93
N ASN A 94 -18.95 -18.59 -2.75
CA ASN A 94 -19.03 -19.50 -1.61
C ASN A 94 -20.49 -19.63 -1.14
N ALA A 95 -20.91 -20.84 -0.83
CA ALA A 95 -22.24 -21.09 -0.29
C ALA A 95 -22.28 -20.84 1.23
N GLY A 96 -23.42 -20.36 1.74
CA GLY A 96 -23.66 -20.16 3.17
C GLY A 96 -22.98 -18.91 3.74
N VAL A 97 -22.56 -17.96 2.90
CA VAL A 97 -22.09 -16.64 3.34
C VAL A 97 -23.28 -15.84 3.84
N THR A 98 -23.14 -15.19 5.00
CA THR A 98 -24.13 -14.27 5.56
C THR A 98 -23.50 -12.94 5.88
N PHE A 99 -24.28 -11.87 5.73
CA PHE A 99 -23.92 -10.58 6.28
C PHE A 99 -24.06 -10.59 7.81
N HIS A 100 -23.47 -9.62 8.48
CA HIS A 100 -23.48 -9.50 9.94
C HIS A 100 -24.87 -9.31 10.54
N ASP A 101 -25.86 -8.91 9.75
CA ASP A 101 -27.26 -8.80 10.16
C ASP A 101 -28.03 -10.13 10.03
N GLY A 102 -27.36 -11.19 9.53
CA GLY A 102 -27.93 -12.52 9.34
C GLY A 102 -28.61 -12.74 7.99
N THR A 103 -28.64 -11.74 7.10
CA THR A 103 -29.13 -11.92 5.73
C THR A 103 -28.13 -12.74 4.90
N SER A 104 -28.63 -13.55 3.96
CA SER A 104 -27.76 -14.36 3.08
C SER A 104 -27.15 -13.49 2.00
N MET A 105 -25.84 -13.67 1.72
CA MET A 105 -25.17 -13.04 0.59
C MET A 105 -25.29 -13.96 -0.64
N ASP A 106 -25.69 -13.39 -1.77
CA ASP A 106 -25.79 -14.09 -3.03
C ASP A 106 -25.36 -13.25 -4.26
N ALA A 107 -25.64 -13.74 -5.47
CA ALA A 107 -25.23 -13.09 -6.71
C ALA A 107 -25.98 -11.76 -6.97
N GLU A 108 -27.14 -11.52 -6.37
CA GLU A 108 -27.86 -10.23 -6.48
C GLU A 108 -27.13 -9.15 -5.69
N ASP A 109 -26.50 -9.46 -4.54
CA ASP A 109 -25.71 -8.52 -3.76
C ASP A 109 -24.42 -8.11 -4.50
N VAL A 110 -23.79 -9.07 -5.18
CA VAL A 110 -22.64 -8.81 -6.04
C VAL A 110 -23.04 -7.87 -7.18
N LYS A 111 -24.17 -8.18 -7.84
CA LYS A 111 -24.71 -7.32 -8.90
C LYS A 111 -25.01 -5.91 -8.38
N PHE A 112 -25.70 -5.80 -7.26
CA PHE A 112 -26.00 -4.50 -6.62
C PHE A 112 -24.73 -3.71 -6.35
N SER A 113 -23.71 -4.32 -5.74
CA SER A 113 -22.46 -3.67 -5.37
C SER A 113 -21.69 -3.14 -6.58
N LEU A 114 -21.55 -3.95 -7.63
CA LEU A 114 -20.85 -3.55 -8.86
C LEU A 114 -21.65 -2.53 -9.68
N ASP A 115 -22.97 -2.67 -9.76
CA ASP A 115 -23.84 -1.69 -10.45
C ASP A 115 -23.81 -0.34 -9.72
N ARG A 116 -23.80 -0.33 -8.36
CA ARG A 116 -23.63 0.88 -7.56
C ARG A 116 -22.25 1.52 -7.80
N ALA A 117 -21.17 0.74 -7.86
CA ALA A 117 -19.83 1.24 -8.06
C ALA A 117 -19.63 1.89 -9.44
N ARG A 118 -20.19 1.32 -10.52
CA ARG A 118 -20.07 1.81 -11.89
C ARG A 118 -21.12 2.84 -12.31
N GLY A 119 -22.21 3.00 -11.55
CA GLY A 119 -23.35 3.85 -11.88
C GLY A 119 -22.96 5.31 -12.16
N GLU A 120 -23.80 6.06 -12.89
CA GLU A 120 -23.53 7.48 -13.22
C GLU A 120 -23.36 8.34 -11.96
N ASP A 121 -24.22 8.12 -10.96
CA ASP A 121 -24.22 8.84 -9.69
C ASP A 121 -23.30 8.20 -8.62
N SER A 122 -22.40 7.31 -9.02
CA SER A 122 -21.51 6.61 -8.11
C SER A 122 -20.61 7.59 -7.36
N ALA A 123 -20.63 7.50 -6.03
CA ALA A 123 -19.70 8.19 -5.13
C ALA A 123 -18.39 7.40 -4.92
N ASN A 124 -18.21 6.27 -5.60
CA ASN A 124 -17.02 5.46 -5.47
C ASN A 124 -15.78 6.23 -5.94
N ALA A 125 -14.78 6.36 -5.07
CA ALA A 125 -13.58 7.13 -5.36
C ALA A 125 -12.74 6.51 -6.49
N GLN A 126 -12.83 5.19 -6.63
CA GLN A 126 -12.15 4.40 -7.67
C GLN A 126 -13.12 3.97 -8.79
N LYS A 127 -14.17 4.75 -9.06
CA LYS A 127 -15.15 4.48 -10.13
C LYS A 127 -14.48 4.06 -11.45
N ALA A 128 -13.32 4.59 -11.76
CA ALA A 128 -12.56 4.24 -12.96
C ALA A 128 -12.20 2.75 -13.07
N LEU A 129 -12.05 2.03 -11.93
CA LEU A 129 -11.77 0.59 -11.93
C LEU A 129 -12.93 -0.23 -12.48
N PHE A 130 -14.16 0.30 -12.42
CA PHE A 130 -15.40 -0.34 -12.83
C PHE A 130 -15.91 0.15 -14.20
N ALA A 131 -15.27 1.16 -14.79
CA ALA A 131 -15.77 1.83 -16.01
C ALA A 131 -15.86 0.91 -17.23
N GLY A 132 -15.02 -0.14 -17.29
CA GLY A 132 -15.06 -1.13 -18.38
C GLY A 132 -16.18 -2.19 -18.24
N ILE A 133 -16.90 -2.24 -17.11
CA ILE A 133 -17.98 -3.22 -16.91
C ILE A 133 -19.23 -2.78 -17.71
N THR A 134 -19.63 -3.59 -18.66
CA THR A 134 -20.82 -3.34 -19.49
C THR A 134 -22.07 -3.98 -18.93
N ASP A 135 -21.95 -5.14 -18.30
CA ASP A 135 -23.07 -5.88 -17.69
C ASP A 135 -22.64 -6.71 -16.49
N VAL A 136 -23.53 -6.83 -15.52
CA VAL A 136 -23.44 -7.75 -14.39
C VAL A 136 -24.72 -8.57 -14.35
N SER A 137 -24.64 -9.84 -14.70
CA SER A 137 -25.80 -10.72 -14.81
C SER A 137 -25.73 -11.86 -13.79
N VAL A 138 -26.84 -12.08 -13.11
CA VAL A 138 -27.02 -13.21 -12.20
C VAL A 138 -27.39 -14.44 -13.02
N VAL A 139 -26.53 -15.46 -12.98
CA VAL A 139 -26.76 -16.75 -13.66
C VAL A 139 -27.60 -17.67 -12.78
N ASP A 140 -27.24 -17.75 -11.51
CA ASP A 140 -27.96 -18.42 -10.43
C ASP A 140 -27.54 -17.79 -9.08
N PRO A 141 -28.14 -18.16 -7.94
CA PRO A 141 -27.82 -17.51 -6.65
C PRO A 141 -26.34 -17.54 -6.24
N LEU A 142 -25.54 -18.45 -6.78
CA LEU A 142 -24.11 -18.59 -6.45
C LEU A 142 -23.21 -18.36 -7.67
N THR A 143 -23.75 -17.83 -8.77
CA THR A 143 -22.96 -17.60 -9.99
C THR A 143 -23.32 -16.24 -10.61
N VAL A 144 -22.34 -15.37 -10.70
CA VAL A 144 -22.47 -14.05 -11.33
C VAL A 144 -21.52 -13.94 -12.51
N LYS A 145 -21.98 -13.39 -13.61
CA LYS A 145 -21.18 -13.10 -14.79
C LYS A 145 -21.00 -11.60 -14.94
N VAL A 146 -19.76 -11.15 -15.07
CA VAL A 146 -19.39 -9.77 -15.35
C VAL A 146 -18.85 -9.69 -16.77
N SER A 147 -19.43 -8.82 -17.61
CA SER A 147 -19.01 -8.57 -18.98
C SER A 147 -18.28 -7.24 -19.07
N LEU A 148 -17.20 -7.21 -19.86
CA LEU A 148 -16.36 -6.05 -20.05
C LEU A 148 -16.45 -5.54 -21.49
N GLU A 149 -16.26 -4.25 -21.69
CA GLU A 149 -16.18 -3.62 -23.01
C GLU A 149 -14.99 -4.13 -23.84
N ALA A 150 -13.88 -4.42 -23.15
CA ALA A 150 -12.66 -4.99 -23.71
C ALA A 150 -11.96 -5.87 -22.67
N ALA A 151 -11.06 -6.75 -23.10
CA ALA A 151 -10.23 -7.54 -22.21
C ALA A 151 -9.46 -6.63 -21.25
N ASN A 152 -9.47 -6.98 -19.96
CA ASN A 152 -8.78 -6.24 -18.91
C ASN A 152 -7.98 -7.18 -18.01
N GLY A 153 -6.67 -7.26 -18.27
CA GLY A 153 -5.77 -8.13 -17.48
C GLY A 153 -5.62 -7.74 -16.00
N SER A 154 -6.08 -6.55 -15.61
CA SER A 154 -6.09 -6.10 -14.20
C SER A 154 -7.46 -6.27 -13.53
N PHE A 155 -8.45 -6.88 -14.19
CA PHE A 155 -9.81 -6.92 -13.66
C PHE A 155 -9.91 -7.66 -12.31
N LEU A 156 -9.25 -8.80 -12.16
CA LEU A 156 -9.24 -9.53 -10.89
C LEU A 156 -8.52 -8.76 -9.78
N PHE A 157 -7.47 -8.03 -10.13
CA PHE A 157 -6.79 -7.13 -9.21
C PHE A 157 -7.73 -6.00 -8.76
N ASN A 158 -8.47 -5.38 -9.69
CA ASN A 158 -9.45 -4.34 -9.35
C ASN A 158 -10.56 -4.85 -8.41
N MET A 159 -10.95 -6.13 -8.54
CA MET A 159 -11.97 -6.75 -7.67
C MET A 159 -11.46 -7.10 -6.27
N ALA A 160 -10.15 -6.95 -6.01
CA ALA A 160 -9.55 -7.15 -4.70
C ALA A 160 -9.41 -5.85 -3.88
N TRP A 161 -9.75 -4.70 -4.45
CA TRP A 161 -9.67 -3.41 -3.76
C TRP A 161 -10.79 -3.22 -2.73
N GLY A 162 -10.51 -2.39 -1.70
CA GLY A 162 -11.52 -1.99 -0.71
C GLY A 162 -12.76 -1.32 -1.33
N ASP A 163 -12.57 -0.61 -2.44
CA ASP A 163 -13.66 0.00 -3.23
C ASP A 163 -14.56 -1.00 -3.95
N ALA A 164 -14.13 -2.28 -4.08
CA ALA A 164 -14.85 -3.37 -4.76
C ALA A 164 -15.48 -4.38 -3.82
N VAL A 165 -15.57 -4.08 -2.53
CA VAL A 165 -16.20 -4.97 -1.54
C VAL A 165 -17.70 -5.12 -1.81
N ILE A 166 -18.24 -6.26 -1.38
CA ILE A 166 -19.66 -6.55 -1.52
C ILE A 166 -20.40 -6.02 -0.30
N VAL A 167 -21.47 -5.28 -0.54
CA VAL A 167 -22.29 -4.60 0.48
C VAL A 167 -23.73 -5.05 0.42
N ALA A 168 -24.38 -5.08 1.58
CA ALA A 168 -25.79 -5.43 1.70
C ALA A 168 -26.69 -4.26 1.26
N PRO A 169 -27.60 -4.45 0.27
CA PRO A 169 -28.52 -3.42 -0.19
C PRO A 169 -29.39 -2.84 0.94
N GLU A 170 -29.82 -3.70 1.88
CA GLU A 170 -30.72 -3.36 2.96
C GLU A 170 -30.11 -2.39 3.98
N THR A 171 -28.79 -2.38 4.12
CA THR A 171 -28.07 -1.59 5.13
C THR A 171 -27.30 -0.42 4.56
N ILE A 172 -27.33 -0.24 3.24
CA ILE A 172 -26.48 0.72 2.51
C ILE A 172 -26.65 2.17 2.99
N GLU A 173 -27.86 2.57 3.37
CA GLU A 173 -28.16 3.93 3.85
C GLU A 173 -27.39 4.29 5.13
N ASN A 174 -27.05 3.31 5.95
CA ASN A 174 -26.37 3.48 7.23
C ASN A 174 -24.89 3.08 7.21
N ILE A 175 -24.37 2.63 6.07
CA ILE A 175 -23.01 2.04 5.94
C ILE A 175 -21.91 2.96 6.50
N LYS A 176 -22.08 4.28 6.40
CA LYS A 176 -21.10 5.29 6.87
C LYS A 176 -20.90 5.30 8.39
N THR A 177 -21.87 4.81 9.16
CA THR A 177 -21.85 4.84 10.63
C THR A 177 -22.11 3.49 11.28
N ASN A 178 -22.70 2.56 10.55
CA ASN A 178 -23.00 1.20 10.99
C ASN A 178 -22.74 0.22 9.85
N PRO A 179 -21.47 -0.11 9.57
CA PRO A 179 -21.09 -0.99 8.48
C PRO A 179 -21.54 -2.43 8.76
N VAL A 180 -22.18 -3.05 7.76
CA VAL A 180 -22.63 -4.45 7.77
C VAL A 180 -21.97 -5.14 6.57
N GLY A 181 -21.05 -6.04 6.83
CA GLY A 181 -20.32 -6.81 5.82
C GLY A 181 -20.41 -8.30 6.08
N THR A 182 -19.54 -9.07 5.44
CA THR A 182 -19.46 -10.55 5.52
C THR A 182 -18.26 -11.04 6.31
N GLY A 183 -17.42 -10.13 6.80
CA GLY A 183 -16.08 -10.40 7.34
C GLY A 183 -16.04 -11.14 8.66
N ALA A 184 -14.82 -11.51 9.06
CA ALA A 184 -14.55 -12.26 10.29
C ALA A 184 -14.80 -11.45 11.57
N PHE A 185 -14.90 -10.13 11.47
CA PHE A 185 -15.27 -9.22 12.57
C PHE A 185 -16.48 -8.40 12.19
N GLN A 186 -17.30 -8.09 13.19
CA GLN A 186 -18.46 -7.21 13.11
C GLN A 186 -18.13 -5.88 13.76
N PHE A 187 -18.64 -4.78 13.19
CA PHE A 187 -18.60 -3.48 13.83
C PHE A 187 -19.39 -3.50 15.15
N SER A 188 -18.79 -2.98 16.21
CA SER A 188 -19.41 -2.91 17.53
C SER A 188 -19.67 -1.47 17.96
N ASN A 189 -18.66 -0.60 17.89
CA ASN A 189 -18.75 0.76 18.38
C ASN A 189 -17.73 1.69 17.72
N TRP A 190 -18.07 2.98 17.64
CA TRP A 190 -17.16 4.04 17.24
C TRP A 190 -17.26 5.23 18.20
N VAL A 191 -16.19 5.50 18.92
CA VAL A 191 -16.00 6.70 19.72
C VAL A 191 -15.14 7.66 18.88
N GLN A 192 -15.81 8.61 18.25
CA GLN A 192 -15.14 9.59 17.37
C GLN A 192 -14.01 10.32 18.08
N GLY A 193 -12.86 10.45 17.41
CA GLY A 193 -11.64 11.04 17.95
C GLY A 193 -10.86 10.13 18.90
N ASP A 194 -11.30 8.88 19.13
CA ASP A 194 -10.65 7.95 20.06
C ASP A 194 -10.43 6.58 19.42
N ARG A 195 -11.50 5.82 19.08
CA ARG A 195 -11.35 4.43 18.63
C ARG A 195 -12.56 3.86 17.89
N ILE A 196 -12.32 2.78 17.16
CA ILE A 196 -13.32 1.85 16.62
C ILE A 196 -13.11 0.49 17.27
N GLU A 197 -14.22 -0.15 17.65
CA GLU A 197 -14.25 -1.48 18.27
C GLU A 197 -14.94 -2.47 17.35
N LEU A 198 -14.29 -3.61 17.12
CA LEU A 198 -14.81 -4.73 16.35
C LEU A 198 -14.91 -5.95 17.26
N THR A 199 -15.93 -6.79 17.06
CA THR A 199 -16.11 -8.07 17.75
C THR A 199 -16.10 -9.22 16.75
N ARG A 200 -15.61 -10.39 17.18
CA ARG A 200 -15.58 -11.57 16.31
C ARG A 200 -16.97 -11.92 15.78
N ASN A 201 -17.06 -12.18 14.49
CA ASN A 201 -18.22 -12.79 13.88
C ASN A 201 -18.23 -14.30 14.18
N ALA A 202 -19.13 -14.74 15.06
CA ALA A 202 -19.22 -16.14 15.46
C ALA A 202 -19.75 -17.04 14.31
N ASP A 203 -20.49 -16.45 13.38
CA ASP A 203 -21.12 -17.13 12.23
C ASP A 203 -20.31 -16.93 10.94
N TYR A 204 -19.03 -16.54 11.06
CA TYR A 204 -18.18 -16.31 9.89
C TYR A 204 -18.08 -17.56 9.01
N TRP A 205 -18.34 -17.39 7.73
CA TRP A 205 -18.35 -18.45 6.72
C TRP A 205 -16.98 -19.10 6.46
N GLY A 206 -15.87 -18.38 6.74
CA GLY A 206 -14.51 -18.86 6.56
C GLY A 206 -13.90 -19.42 7.85
N THR A 207 -12.58 -19.31 8.01
CA THR A 207 -11.92 -19.71 9.24
C THR A 207 -12.19 -18.67 10.34
N PRO A 208 -12.80 -19.04 11.46
CA PRO A 208 -13.08 -18.11 12.55
C PRO A 208 -11.80 -17.42 13.06
N ALA A 209 -11.90 -16.12 13.37
CA ALA A 209 -10.81 -15.38 13.98
C ALA A 209 -10.46 -15.96 15.37
N ALA A 210 -9.17 -16.01 15.71
CA ALA A 210 -8.72 -16.42 17.03
C ALA A 210 -9.07 -15.39 18.11
N LEU A 211 -9.01 -14.09 17.76
CA LEU A 211 -9.36 -12.99 18.64
C LEU A 211 -10.87 -12.88 18.84
N GLU A 212 -11.29 -12.45 20.02
CA GLU A 212 -12.69 -12.14 20.35
C GLU A 212 -13.05 -10.71 20.02
N SER A 213 -12.07 -9.79 20.15
CA SER A 213 -12.24 -8.39 19.80
C SER A 213 -10.98 -7.77 19.23
N ALA A 214 -11.15 -6.68 18.45
CA ALA A 214 -10.09 -5.81 18.00
C ALA A 214 -10.51 -4.35 18.20
N THR A 215 -9.61 -3.54 18.79
CA THR A 215 -9.80 -2.11 18.98
C THR A 215 -8.78 -1.34 18.15
N PHE A 216 -9.25 -0.45 17.29
CA PHE A 216 -8.41 0.46 16.51
C PHE A 216 -8.41 1.83 17.18
N LYS A 217 -7.30 2.21 17.79
CA LYS A 217 -7.15 3.47 18.54
C LYS A 217 -6.43 4.52 17.70
N PHE A 218 -6.89 5.78 17.71
CA PHE A 218 -6.34 6.83 16.86
C PHE A 218 -5.38 7.73 17.64
N ILE A 219 -4.10 7.73 17.29
CA ILE A 219 -3.05 8.50 17.95
C ILE A 219 -2.18 9.17 16.88
N SER A 220 -2.45 10.46 16.60
CA SER A 220 -1.75 11.21 15.54
C SER A 220 -0.45 11.88 16.01
N ASP A 221 -0.33 12.20 17.32
CA ASP A 221 0.86 12.85 17.88
C ASP A 221 2.01 11.83 18.08
N PRO A 222 3.21 12.05 17.50
CA PRO A 222 4.33 11.11 17.61
C PRO A 222 4.81 10.86 19.04
N THR A 223 4.72 11.87 19.92
CA THR A 223 5.13 11.74 21.32
C THR A 223 4.14 10.90 22.11
N ALA A 224 2.83 11.12 21.87
CA ALA A 224 1.78 10.30 22.46
C ALA A 224 1.84 8.85 21.95
N ALA A 225 2.14 8.63 20.67
CA ALA A 225 2.31 7.31 20.09
C ALA A 225 3.46 6.53 20.76
N PHE A 226 4.62 7.19 20.93
CA PHE A 226 5.75 6.61 21.65
C PHE A 226 5.39 6.26 23.11
N ALA A 227 4.73 7.17 23.81
CA ALA A 227 4.32 6.96 25.19
C ALA A 227 3.31 5.81 25.34
N ALA A 228 2.33 5.72 24.45
CA ALA A 228 1.31 4.67 24.46
C ALA A 228 1.92 3.28 24.23
N MET A 229 2.86 3.14 23.26
CA MET A 229 3.59 1.88 23.06
C MET A 229 4.45 1.51 24.26
N MET A 230 5.24 2.45 24.80
CA MET A 230 6.11 2.19 25.96
C MET A 230 5.32 1.82 27.23
N ALA A 231 4.10 2.32 27.37
CA ALA A 231 3.19 2.00 28.47
C ALA A 231 2.38 0.70 28.23
N GLU A 232 2.49 0.08 27.05
CA GLU A 232 1.70 -1.08 26.64
C GLU A 232 0.17 -0.78 26.66
N ASP A 233 -0.22 0.50 26.40
CA ASP A 233 -1.62 0.92 26.27
C ASP A 233 -2.23 0.48 24.92
N VAL A 234 -1.39 0.05 23.99
CA VAL A 234 -1.71 -0.54 22.70
C VAL A 234 -0.73 -1.69 22.40
N ASP A 235 -1.21 -2.74 21.76
CA ASP A 235 -0.44 -3.95 21.45
C ASP A 235 0.42 -3.80 20.18
N ALA A 236 -0.05 -2.98 19.25
CA ALA A 236 0.69 -2.67 18.03
C ALA A 236 0.39 -1.25 17.55
N PHE A 237 1.36 -0.64 16.89
CA PHE A 237 1.20 0.62 16.16
C PHE A 237 1.65 0.44 14.73
N VAL A 238 0.68 0.43 13.79
CA VAL A 238 0.94 0.33 12.34
C VAL A 238 1.31 1.70 11.78
N ASN A 239 2.36 1.75 10.96
CA ASN A 239 2.92 2.99 10.44
C ASN A 239 3.30 3.98 11.55
N PHE A 240 4.20 3.52 12.44
CA PHE A 240 4.61 4.26 13.63
C PHE A 240 5.15 5.65 13.29
N PRO A 241 4.58 6.75 13.85
CA PRO A 241 4.82 8.10 13.37
C PRO A 241 6.18 8.72 13.75
N ALA A 242 6.97 8.05 14.60
CA ALA A 242 8.25 8.55 15.09
C ALA A 242 9.39 7.57 14.79
N PRO A 243 9.79 7.40 13.51
CA PRO A 243 10.81 6.43 13.12
C PRO A 243 12.16 6.65 13.80
N GLU A 244 12.47 7.87 14.23
CA GLU A 244 13.64 8.20 15.04
C GLU A 244 13.71 7.49 16.39
N ASN A 245 12.57 6.98 16.89
CA ASN A 245 12.49 6.26 18.17
C ASN A 245 12.56 4.73 18.02
N LEU A 246 12.52 4.18 16.80
CA LEU A 246 12.54 2.73 16.57
C LEU A 246 13.73 2.02 17.24
N PRO A 247 14.96 2.58 17.25
CA PRO A 247 16.09 1.95 17.95
C PRO A 247 15.85 1.74 19.44
N GLN A 248 14.96 2.50 20.09
CA GLN A 248 14.62 2.31 21.48
C GLN A 248 13.73 1.08 21.69
N PHE A 249 12.79 0.83 20.76
CA PHE A 249 11.98 -0.38 20.77
C PHE A 249 12.80 -1.62 20.42
N GLU A 250 13.70 -1.53 19.44
CA GLU A 250 14.61 -2.63 19.08
C GLU A 250 15.53 -3.06 20.22
N ALA A 251 15.90 -2.12 21.11
CA ALA A 251 16.73 -2.40 22.28
C ALA A 251 15.94 -2.97 23.47
N ASP A 252 14.62 -2.90 23.46
CA ASP A 252 13.74 -3.36 24.55
C ASP A 252 13.10 -4.72 24.17
N PRO A 253 13.41 -5.82 24.88
CA PRO A 253 12.92 -7.15 24.53
C PRO A 253 11.40 -7.34 24.65
N ARG A 254 10.66 -6.36 25.14
CA ARG A 254 9.20 -6.37 25.16
C ARG A 254 8.60 -6.10 23.78
N PHE A 255 9.38 -5.46 22.89
CA PHE A 255 8.87 -4.99 21.61
C PHE A 255 9.53 -5.68 20.43
N GLN A 256 8.78 -5.71 19.34
CA GLN A 256 9.23 -6.13 18.02
C GLN A 256 9.02 -4.97 17.05
N VAL A 257 10.06 -4.63 16.28
CA VAL A 257 9.97 -3.67 15.18
C VAL A 257 9.93 -4.45 13.87
N ILE A 258 8.87 -4.22 13.08
CA ILE A 258 8.69 -4.84 11.78
C ILE A 258 8.63 -3.72 10.75
N VAL A 259 9.54 -3.74 9.78
CA VAL A 259 9.51 -2.80 8.66
C VAL A 259 8.89 -3.51 7.46
N GLY A 260 7.67 -3.10 7.13
CA GLY A 260 6.90 -3.66 6.02
C GLY A 260 7.12 -2.87 4.73
N SER A 261 6.96 -3.56 3.61
CA SER A 261 6.94 -2.97 2.27
C SER A 261 5.59 -2.33 1.95
N THR A 262 5.59 -1.32 1.08
CA THR A 262 4.37 -0.71 0.53
C THR A 262 4.48 -0.55 -1.00
N GLU A 263 3.39 -0.15 -1.64
CA GLU A 263 3.40 0.27 -3.05
C GLU A 263 3.88 1.73 -3.23
N GLY A 264 4.47 2.32 -2.20
CA GLY A 264 4.85 3.73 -2.21
C GLY A 264 6.18 3.98 -2.91
N GLU A 265 6.17 4.23 -4.22
CA GLU A 265 7.37 4.62 -4.97
C GLU A 265 7.63 6.12 -4.84
N THR A 266 8.63 6.46 -4.03
CA THR A 266 9.08 7.85 -3.88
C THR A 266 10.00 8.23 -5.02
N ILE A 267 9.63 9.31 -5.72
CA ILE A 267 10.35 9.81 -6.89
C ILE A 267 10.76 11.27 -6.72
N LEU A 268 11.91 11.63 -7.30
CA LEU A 268 12.24 13.00 -7.67
C LEU A 268 11.63 13.24 -9.04
N SER A 269 10.41 13.75 -9.08
CA SER A 269 9.71 14.00 -10.34
C SER A 269 10.30 15.19 -11.06
N THR A 270 10.52 15.00 -12.36
CA THR A 270 11.10 15.97 -13.27
C THR A 270 10.04 16.41 -14.28
N ASN A 271 9.90 17.70 -14.53
CA ASN A 271 9.08 18.21 -15.60
C ASN A 271 9.78 18.01 -16.95
N ASN A 272 9.40 16.98 -17.69
CA ASN A 272 10.10 16.57 -18.92
C ASN A 272 9.89 17.52 -20.12
N LYS A 273 9.04 18.56 -20.00
CA LYS A 273 8.88 19.60 -21.05
C LYS A 273 9.53 20.93 -20.68
N MET A 274 10.05 21.07 -19.46
CA MET A 274 10.67 22.31 -19.00
C MET A 274 12.18 22.34 -19.30
N PRO A 275 12.69 23.26 -20.12
CA PRO A 275 14.14 23.40 -20.31
C PRO A 275 14.85 23.80 -19.01
N PRO A 276 16.05 23.23 -18.72
CA PRO A 276 16.78 22.26 -19.52
C PRO A 276 16.43 20.79 -19.22
N LEU A 277 15.41 20.52 -18.41
CA LEU A 277 15.01 19.19 -17.96
C LEU A 277 14.36 18.35 -19.09
N ASP A 278 14.00 18.96 -20.20
CA ASP A 278 13.56 18.32 -21.46
C ASP A 278 14.71 17.54 -22.14
N ASN A 279 15.98 17.82 -21.79
CA ASN A 279 17.13 17.10 -22.29
C ASN A 279 17.42 15.85 -21.47
N VAL A 280 17.37 14.68 -22.10
CA VAL A 280 17.61 13.39 -21.42
C VAL A 280 18.98 13.31 -20.75
N LYS A 281 20.05 13.96 -21.31
CA LYS A 281 21.38 13.99 -20.68
C LYS A 281 21.35 14.76 -19.37
N VAL A 282 20.56 15.83 -19.27
CA VAL A 282 20.39 16.60 -18.03
C VAL A 282 19.64 15.74 -16.99
N ARG A 283 18.59 15.05 -17.38
CA ARG A 283 17.87 14.14 -16.47
C ARG A 283 18.76 12.99 -15.99
N LYS A 284 19.56 12.41 -16.90
CA LYS A 284 20.54 11.40 -16.57
C LYS A 284 21.60 11.93 -15.58
N ALA A 285 22.08 13.15 -15.78
CA ALA A 285 23.01 13.80 -14.85
C ALA A 285 22.38 13.97 -13.45
N ILE A 286 21.13 14.43 -13.38
CA ILE A 286 20.39 14.55 -12.13
C ILE A 286 20.30 13.18 -11.44
N ALA A 287 19.95 12.13 -12.17
CA ALA A 287 19.82 10.77 -11.60
C ALA A 287 21.14 10.25 -11.01
N HIS A 288 22.28 10.48 -11.68
CA HIS A 288 23.61 10.11 -11.17
C HIS A 288 24.13 11.04 -10.07
N ALA A 289 23.58 12.25 -9.92
CA ALA A 289 23.94 13.16 -8.83
C ALA A 289 23.31 12.78 -7.48
N ILE A 290 22.34 11.86 -7.46
CA ILE A 290 21.54 11.53 -6.28
C ILE A 290 22.04 10.26 -5.60
N ASP A 291 22.47 10.40 -4.34
CA ASP A 291 22.73 9.30 -3.43
C ASP A 291 21.45 8.95 -2.68
N ARG A 292 20.81 7.87 -3.11
CA ARG A 292 19.54 7.36 -2.53
C ARG A 292 19.69 6.95 -1.09
N GLN A 293 20.81 6.28 -0.75
CA GLN A 293 21.05 5.83 0.62
C GLN A 293 21.18 7.00 1.58
N ALA A 294 21.89 8.05 1.18
CA ALA A 294 22.00 9.26 2.01
C ALA A 294 20.62 9.93 2.26
N ILE A 295 19.69 9.84 1.30
CA ILE A 295 18.33 10.35 1.49
C ILE A 295 17.55 9.45 2.46
N ILE A 296 17.63 8.12 2.29
CA ILE A 296 16.99 7.15 3.19
C ILE A 296 17.51 7.35 4.62
N ASP A 297 18.81 7.43 4.80
CA ASP A 297 19.44 7.62 6.12
C ASP A 297 19.05 8.96 6.77
N GLY A 298 19.09 10.05 5.99
CA GLY A 298 18.88 11.39 6.51
C GLY A 298 17.43 11.84 6.63
N ALA A 299 16.55 11.38 5.73
CA ALA A 299 15.14 11.76 5.73
C ALA A 299 14.22 10.71 6.33
N MET A 300 14.59 9.40 6.20
CA MET A 300 13.77 8.26 6.59
C MET A 300 14.39 7.43 7.71
N PHE A 301 15.46 7.91 8.36
CA PHE A 301 16.13 7.23 9.48
C PHE A 301 16.58 5.79 9.15
N GLY A 302 17.01 5.56 7.93
CA GLY A 302 17.45 4.25 7.43
C GLY A 302 16.32 3.33 6.97
N ILE A 303 15.06 3.78 6.98
CA ILE A 303 13.89 2.97 6.62
C ILE A 303 13.47 3.28 5.19
N GLY A 304 13.54 2.30 4.33
CA GLY A 304 13.21 2.38 2.92
C GLY A 304 14.14 1.53 2.07
N THR A 305 13.67 1.12 0.91
CA THR A 305 14.43 0.32 -0.04
C THR A 305 14.71 1.12 -1.30
N PRO A 306 15.99 1.32 -1.72
CA PRO A 306 16.29 2.02 -2.97
C PRO A 306 15.59 1.35 -4.16
N ILE A 307 15.03 2.15 -5.08
CA ILE A 307 14.41 1.67 -6.31
C ILE A 307 15.04 2.33 -7.54
N GLY A 308 15.00 1.64 -8.67
CA GLY A 308 15.48 2.13 -9.96
C GLY A 308 14.40 2.27 -11.03
N THR A 309 13.14 2.05 -10.64
CA THR A 309 11.97 2.07 -11.49
C THR A 309 10.71 2.38 -10.67
N HIS A 310 9.56 2.51 -11.33
CA HIS A 310 8.26 2.77 -10.71
C HIS A 310 7.53 1.44 -10.44
N PHE A 311 8.10 0.65 -9.53
CA PHE A 311 7.55 -0.61 -9.02
C PHE A 311 8.14 -0.89 -7.65
N ALA A 312 7.33 -1.42 -6.76
CA ALA A 312 7.76 -1.84 -5.43
C ALA A 312 8.60 -3.14 -5.50
N PRO A 313 9.71 -3.27 -4.73
CA PRO A 313 10.60 -4.43 -4.78
C PRO A 313 9.94 -5.78 -4.47
N HIS A 314 8.83 -5.80 -3.74
CA HIS A 314 8.08 -7.02 -3.44
C HIS A 314 7.17 -7.48 -4.60
N HIS A 315 6.94 -6.62 -5.61
CA HIS A 315 6.09 -6.97 -6.74
C HIS A 315 6.74 -8.07 -7.59
N PRO A 316 6.00 -9.13 -8.01
CA PRO A 316 6.56 -10.24 -8.77
C PRO A 316 7.26 -9.85 -10.07
N ASP A 317 6.84 -8.76 -10.70
CA ASP A 317 7.40 -8.27 -11.97
C ASP A 317 8.49 -7.20 -11.77
N TYR A 318 8.87 -6.90 -10.53
CA TYR A 318 9.90 -5.90 -10.24
C TYR A 318 11.23 -6.22 -10.92
N LEU A 319 11.88 -5.18 -11.46
CA LEU A 319 13.27 -5.23 -11.91
C LEU A 319 14.12 -4.30 -11.06
N ASP A 320 15.21 -4.83 -10.51
CA ASP A 320 16.22 -3.95 -9.90
C ASP A 320 17.01 -3.23 -10.99
N LEU A 321 16.65 -1.97 -11.22
CA LEU A 321 17.29 -1.06 -12.17
C LEU A 321 18.10 0.05 -11.47
N THR A 322 18.39 -0.08 -10.17
CA THR A 322 19.14 0.91 -9.38
C THR A 322 20.51 1.24 -9.97
N ALA A 323 21.15 0.25 -10.61
CA ALA A 323 22.43 0.43 -11.27
C ALA A 323 22.40 1.42 -12.46
N ASN A 324 21.25 1.59 -13.13
CA ASN A 324 21.09 2.52 -14.27
C ASN A 324 21.35 3.98 -13.86
N SER A 325 21.16 4.31 -12.59
CA SER A 325 21.38 5.63 -12.01
C SER A 325 22.15 5.53 -10.69
N ALA A 326 23.22 4.72 -10.68
CA ALA A 326 24.15 4.66 -9.56
C ALA A 326 24.74 6.04 -9.26
N TYR A 327 24.94 6.36 -7.98
CA TYR A 327 25.51 7.65 -7.56
C TYR A 327 26.92 7.81 -8.12
N ASP A 328 27.09 8.79 -8.99
CA ASP A 328 28.36 9.17 -9.63
C ASP A 328 28.35 10.67 -9.98
N PRO A 329 28.72 11.54 -9.04
CA PRO A 329 28.70 12.97 -9.25
C PRO A 329 29.72 13.45 -10.31
N ASP A 330 30.77 12.68 -10.61
CA ASP A 330 31.72 13.04 -11.66
C ASP A 330 31.14 12.76 -13.03
N LEU A 331 30.46 11.63 -13.22
CA LEU A 331 29.69 11.36 -14.43
C LEU A 331 28.55 12.39 -14.61
N ALA A 332 27.88 12.78 -13.51
CA ALA A 332 26.86 13.82 -13.57
C ALA A 332 27.40 15.15 -14.13
N LYS A 333 28.56 15.61 -13.65
CA LYS A 333 29.23 16.82 -14.18
C LYS A 333 29.61 16.68 -15.65
N GLN A 334 30.14 15.49 -16.04
CA GLN A 334 30.48 15.22 -17.44
C GLN A 334 29.23 15.33 -18.33
N LEU A 335 28.11 14.69 -17.93
CA LEU A 335 26.85 14.71 -18.69
C LEU A 335 26.28 16.12 -18.81
N LEU A 336 26.39 16.95 -17.74
CA LEU A 336 26.01 18.36 -17.80
C LEU A 336 26.85 19.15 -18.79
N ALA A 337 28.17 18.95 -18.79
CA ALA A 337 29.06 19.60 -19.76
C ALA A 337 28.73 19.17 -21.20
N GLU A 338 28.50 17.87 -21.44
CA GLU A 338 28.06 17.35 -22.75
C GLU A 338 26.69 17.90 -23.21
N ALA A 339 25.84 18.28 -22.25
CA ALA A 339 24.55 18.91 -22.52
C ALA A 339 24.65 20.42 -22.71
N GLY A 340 25.86 21.03 -22.55
CA GLY A 340 26.10 22.47 -22.67
C GLY A 340 25.89 23.25 -21.36
N PHE A 341 25.85 22.55 -20.21
CA PHE A 341 25.66 23.13 -18.88
C PHE A 341 26.85 22.89 -17.96
N GLU A 342 28.07 23.09 -18.47
CA GLU A 342 29.32 22.95 -17.69
C GLU A 342 29.41 23.87 -16.47
N ASN A 343 28.70 25.00 -16.51
CA ASN A 343 28.59 25.95 -15.39
C ASN A 343 27.34 25.72 -14.53
N GLY A 344 26.60 24.63 -14.77
CA GLY A 344 25.35 24.34 -14.11
C GLY A 344 24.17 25.18 -14.61
N PHE A 345 23.06 25.12 -13.88
CA PHE A 345 21.85 25.91 -14.13
C PHE A 345 21.01 26.04 -12.86
N GLU A 346 20.00 26.90 -12.91
CA GLU A 346 19.03 27.09 -11.83
C GLU A 346 17.71 26.41 -12.17
N THR A 347 17.04 25.81 -11.16
CA THR A 347 15.69 25.22 -11.29
C THR A 347 14.94 25.32 -9.97
N THR A 348 13.63 25.06 -10.00
CA THR A 348 12.80 25.01 -8.79
C THR A 348 12.71 23.61 -8.21
N LEU A 349 12.58 23.50 -6.88
CA LEU A 349 12.25 22.27 -6.16
C LEU A 349 11.05 22.53 -5.25
N LYS A 350 9.83 22.18 -5.73
CA LYS A 350 8.59 22.39 -5.01
C LYS A 350 8.23 21.15 -4.19
N LEU A 351 8.11 21.29 -2.87
CA LEU A 351 8.00 20.17 -1.94
C LEU A 351 6.64 20.17 -1.24
N PRO A 352 5.89 19.03 -1.28
CA PRO A 352 4.69 18.83 -0.48
C PRO A 352 5.01 18.64 1.02
N PRO A 353 4.00 18.59 1.91
CA PRO A 353 4.22 18.55 3.35
C PRO A 353 4.97 17.34 3.92
N PRO A 354 4.90 16.10 3.36
CA PRO A 354 5.50 14.92 3.97
C PRO A 354 7.00 15.08 4.26
N SER A 355 7.46 14.47 5.36
CA SER A 355 8.86 14.55 5.81
C SER A 355 9.84 13.99 4.79
N TYR A 356 9.47 12.92 4.07
CA TYR A 356 10.29 12.36 3.00
C TYR A 356 10.58 13.38 1.89
N ALA A 357 9.62 14.25 1.60
CA ALA A 357 9.79 15.30 0.60
C ALA A 357 10.59 16.49 1.15
N ARG A 358 10.21 17.03 2.30
CA ARG A 358 10.87 18.25 2.85
C ARG A 358 12.30 17.98 3.30
N ARG A 359 12.53 16.93 4.11
CA ARG A 359 13.89 16.54 4.53
C ARG A 359 14.72 16.00 3.36
N GLY A 360 14.13 15.12 2.54
CA GLY A 360 14.78 14.58 1.36
C GLY A 360 15.14 15.68 0.35
N GLY A 361 14.29 16.70 0.21
CA GLY A 361 14.53 17.84 -0.67
C GLY A 361 15.76 18.66 -0.30
N GLU A 362 16.00 18.88 0.99
CA GLU A 362 17.22 19.56 1.46
C GLU A 362 18.49 18.77 1.12
N ILE A 363 18.45 17.44 1.28
CA ILE A 363 19.58 16.57 0.93
C ILE A 363 19.80 16.57 -0.59
N ILE A 364 18.75 16.42 -1.37
CA ILE A 364 18.81 16.43 -2.84
C ILE A 364 19.33 17.79 -3.34
N ALA A 365 18.87 18.91 -2.79
CA ALA A 365 19.35 20.23 -3.15
C ALA A 365 20.86 20.39 -2.90
N ALA A 366 21.37 19.83 -1.80
CA ALA A 366 22.81 19.82 -1.52
C ALA A 366 23.59 18.95 -2.52
N GLN A 367 23.08 17.78 -2.87
CA GLN A 367 23.70 16.89 -3.87
C GLN A 367 23.69 17.51 -5.28
N LEU A 368 22.60 18.11 -5.70
CA LEU A 368 22.50 18.81 -6.98
C LEU A 368 23.44 20.01 -7.05
N ARG A 369 23.56 20.77 -5.96
CA ARG A 369 24.50 21.89 -5.86
C ARG A 369 25.96 21.44 -6.05
N ALA A 370 26.33 20.25 -5.55
CA ALA A 370 27.68 19.70 -5.69
C ALA A 370 28.09 19.42 -7.15
N VAL A 371 27.10 19.30 -8.05
CA VAL A 371 27.32 19.12 -9.49
C VAL A 371 26.99 20.37 -10.31
N GLY A 372 26.67 21.50 -9.65
CA GLY A 372 26.44 22.80 -10.30
C GLY A 372 24.97 23.16 -10.52
N ILE A 373 24.00 22.29 -10.14
CA ILE A 373 22.58 22.59 -10.27
C ILE A 373 22.08 23.30 -9.01
N GLN A 374 21.63 24.56 -9.13
CA GLN A 374 21.06 25.33 -8.03
C GLN A 374 19.54 25.14 -7.99
N THR A 375 19.00 24.76 -6.83
CA THR A 375 17.56 24.59 -6.65
C THR A 375 17.00 25.65 -5.73
N GLU A 376 15.93 26.31 -6.16
CA GLU A 376 15.09 27.16 -5.31
C GLU A 376 14.02 26.29 -4.65
N ILE A 377 14.16 26.07 -3.33
CA ILE A 377 13.21 25.25 -2.57
C ILE A 377 11.97 26.07 -2.22
N SER A 378 10.80 25.54 -2.54
CA SER A 378 9.49 26.07 -2.15
C SER A 378 8.67 25.00 -1.45
N ASN A 379 8.44 25.14 -0.14
CA ASN A 379 7.56 24.28 0.63
C ASN A 379 6.10 24.69 0.39
N LEU A 380 5.29 23.73 -0.08
CA LEU A 380 3.88 23.94 -0.41
C LEU A 380 2.99 23.12 0.53
N GLU A 381 1.79 23.60 0.79
CA GLU A 381 0.74 22.76 1.36
C GLU A 381 0.08 21.92 0.24
N TRP A 382 -0.58 20.80 0.59
CA TRP A 382 -1.13 19.88 -0.43
C TRP A 382 -2.04 20.57 -1.46
N ALA A 383 -2.90 21.48 -1.02
CA ALA A 383 -3.78 22.22 -1.94
C ALA A 383 -2.99 23.05 -2.96
N GLN A 384 -1.90 23.68 -2.51
CA GLN A 384 -1.00 24.47 -3.37
C GLN A 384 -0.19 23.57 -4.31
N TRP A 385 0.28 22.42 -3.81
CA TRP A 385 1.00 21.44 -4.61
C TRP A 385 0.11 20.88 -5.72
N LEU A 386 -1.12 20.50 -5.40
CA LEU A 386 -2.12 20.01 -6.38
C LEU A 386 -2.42 21.07 -7.45
N GLU A 387 -2.51 22.35 -7.06
CA GLU A 387 -2.79 23.43 -8.00
C GLU A 387 -1.57 23.77 -8.87
N GLN A 388 -0.41 23.99 -8.26
CA GLN A 388 0.78 24.48 -8.98
C GLN A 388 1.49 23.35 -9.71
N VAL A 389 1.76 22.22 -9.02
CA VAL A 389 2.58 21.12 -9.54
C VAL A 389 1.71 20.18 -10.38
N PHE A 390 0.68 19.58 -9.78
CA PHE A 390 -0.09 18.52 -10.42
C PHE A 390 -0.92 19.03 -11.60
N ARG A 391 -1.72 20.07 -11.39
CA ARG A 391 -2.58 20.65 -12.44
C ARG A 391 -1.85 21.67 -13.30
N GLY A 392 -1.16 22.60 -12.65
CA GLY A 392 -0.49 23.74 -13.30
C GLY A 392 0.80 23.38 -14.01
N LYS A 393 1.47 22.27 -13.60
CA LYS A 393 2.76 21.83 -14.17
C LYS A 393 3.85 22.92 -14.06
N ASP A 394 3.69 23.84 -13.10
CA ASP A 394 4.59 24.96 -12.81
C ASP A 394 5.64 24.51 -11.79
N TYR A 395 6.59 23.71 -12.23
CA TYR A 395 7.71 23.23 -11.40
C TYR A 395 8.83 22.69 -12.28
N GLY A 396 10.06 22.72 -11.79
CA GLY A 396 11.16 21.97 -12.37
C GLY A 396 11.27 20.58 -11.78
N LEU A 397 11.45 20.51 -10.46
CA LEU A 397 11.58 19.29 -9.67
C LEU A 397 10.57 19.27 -8.52
N THR A 398 10.11 18.09 -8.14
CA THR A 398 9.31 17.85 -6.93
C THR A 398 9.57 16.45 -6.39
N ILE A 399 9.30 16.21 -5.11
CA ILE A 399 9.40 14.87 -4.51
C ILE A 399 8.01 14.45 -4.06
N VAL A 400 7.57 13.29 -4.51
CA VAL A 400 6.28 12.71 -4.12
C VAL A 400 6.38 11.20 -4.10
N SER A 401 5.64 10.54 -3.22
CA SER A 401 5.45 9.10 -3.22
C SER A 401 4.11 8.77 -3.90
N HIS A 402 4.16 7.94 -4.91
CA HIS A 402 3.00 7.31 -5.51
C HIS A 402 2.66 6.06 -4.69
N THR A 403 1.42 5.92 -4.30
CA THR A 403 0.97 4.83 -3.41
C THR A 403 -0.10 3.95 -4.05
N GLU A 404 -0.50 4.30 -5.26
CA GLU A 404 -1.48 3.53 -6.03
C GLU A 404 -0.80 2.32 -6.66
N PRO A 405 -1.21 1.10 -6.33
CA PRO A 405 -0.61 -0.10 -6.91
C PRO A 405 -0.76 -0.14 -8.43
N MET A 406 0.28 -0.62 -9.11
CA MET A 406 0.26 -0.85 -10.56
C MET A 406 0.03 0.40 -11.41
N ASP A 407 0.35 1.59 -10.91
CA ASP A 407 0.07 2.86 -11.58
C ASP A 407 1.10 3.24 -12.66
N ILE A 408 2.06 2.36 -13.02
CA ILE A 408 3.04 2.60 -14.10
C ILE A 408 2.41 3.11 -15.41
N GLY A 409 1.12 2.88 -15.61
CA GLY A 409 0.34 3.42 -16.72
C GLY A 409 0.27 4.94 -16.79
N ILE A 410 0.58 5.65 -15.71
CA ILE A 410 0.63 7.13 -15.68
C ILE A 410 1.70 7.68 -16.63
N TYR A 411 2.77 6.92 -16.88
CA TYR A 411 3.84 7.29 -17.84
C TYR A 411 3.39 7.22 -19.31
N ALA A 412 2.25 6.59 -19.60
CA ALA A 412 1.64 6.62 -20.94
C ALA A 412 0.75 7.84 -21.17
N ARG A 413 0.64 8.75 -20.21
CA ARG A 413 -0.20 9.96 -20.26
C ARG A 413 0.67 11.20 -20.48
N PRO A 414 0.79 11.73 -21.71
CA PRO A 414 1.65 12.88 -22.02
C PRO A 414 1.24 14.16 -21.28
N ASP A 415 0.00 14.23 -20.82
CA ASP A 415 -0.60 15.32 -20.05
C ASP A 415 -0.44 15.15 -18.53
N TYR A 416 0.10 14.02 -18.07
CA TYR A 416 0.36 13.82 -16.63
C TYR A 416 1.37 14.87 -16.12
N TYR A 417 1.44 15.12 -14.85
CA TYR A 417 2.15 16.29 -14.33
C TYR A 417 3.65 16.35 -14.68
N PHE A 418 4.33 15.20 -14.82
CA PHE A 418 5.73 15.16 -15.26
C PHE A 418 5.93 15.23 -16.79
N GLN A 419 4.85 15.27 -17.58
CA GLN A 419 4.81 15.57 -19.01
C GLN A 419 5.74 14.69 -19.88
N TYR A 420 5.89 13.42 -19.54
CA TYR A 420 6.64 12.45 -20.34
C TYR A 420 5.83 12.06 -21.59
N ASP A 421 6.48 12.04 -22.76
CA ASP A 421 5.82 11.75 -24.03
C ASP A 421 6.70 10.79 -24.85
N ASN A 422 6.39 9.48 -24.77
CA ASN A 422 7.05 8.43 -25.53
C ASN A 422 6.01 7.54 -26.22
N PRO A 423 5.82 7.66 -27.56
CA PRO A 423 4.85 6.88 -28.31
C PRO A 423 5.07 5.36 -28.21
N ALA A 424 6.32 4.89 -28.10
CA ALA A 424 6.60 3.46 -27.97
C ALA A 424 6.14 2.93 -26.59
N PHE A 425 6.30 3.72 -25.53
CA PHE A 425 5.77 3.39 -24.22
C PHE A 425 4.25 3.39 -24.20
N GLN A 426 3.61 4.39 -24.84
CA GLN A 426 2.15 4.49 -24.95
C GLN A 426 1.55 3.28 -25.67
N THR A 427 2.19 2.85 -26.78
CA THR A 427 1.80 1.64 -27.51
C THR A 427 1.93 0.40 -26.63
N LEU A 428 3.07 0.24 -25.95
CA LEU A 428 3.31 -0.88 -25.04
C LEU A 428 2.23 -0.98 -23.95
N MET A 429 1.86 0.14 -23.33
CA MET A 429 0.82 0.18 -22.29
C MET A 429 -0.58 -0.07 -22.84
N THR A 430 -0.84 0.31 -24.08
CA THR A 430 -2.10 -0.01 -24.76
C THR A 430 -2.21 -1.52 -25.02
N ASP A 431 -1.15 -2.14 -25.53
CA ASP A 431 -1.10 -3.58 -25.78
C ASP A 431 -1.20 -4.39 -24.47
N LEU A 432 -0.54 -3.90 -23.39
CA LEU A 432 -0.57 -4.53 -22.06
C LEU A 432 -2.00 -4.63 -21.49
N ARG A 433 -2.86 -3.65 -21.73
CA ARG A 433 -4.25 -3.65 -21.22
C ARG A 433 -5.05 -4.84 -21.73
N SER A 434 -4.85 -5.23 -22.99
CA SER A 434 -5.55 -6.36 -23.61
C SER A 434 -4.85 -7.71 -23.42
N GLN A 435 -3.64 -7.71 -22.85
CA GLN A 435 -2.86 -8.95 -22.67
C GLN A 435 -3.33 -9.72 -21.43
N SER A 436 -3.80 -10.96 -21.63
CA SER A 436 -4.27 -11.87 -20.57
C SER A 436 -3.29 -13.00 -20.24
N ASP A 437 -2.32 -13.33 -21.12
CA ASP A 437 -1.30 -14.33 -20.82
C ASP A 437 -0.32 -13.80 -19.76
N PRO A 438 -0.23 -14.43 -18.57
CA PRO A 438 0.57 -13.90 -17.46
C PRO A 438 2.05 -13.74 -17.79
N ALA A 439 2.64 -14.67 -18.54
CA ALA A 439 4.08 -14.61 -18.86
C ALA A 439 4.39 -13.46 -19.84
N THR A 440 3.55 -13.28 -20.84
CA THR A 440 3.67 -12.17 -21.80
C THR A 440 3.43 -10.84 -21.10
N ARG A 441 2.43 -10.77 -20.21
CA ARG A 441 2.12 -9.59 -19.40
C ARG A 441 3.31 -9.17 -18.53
N SER A 442 3.89 -10.14 -17.81
CA SER A 442 5.09 -9.92 -16.98
C SER A 442 6.26 -9.36 -17.81
N ALA A 443 6.55 -9.96 -18.97
CA ALA A 443 7.62 -9.48 -19.85
C ALA A 443 7.35 -8.04 -20.35
N MET A 444 6.09 -7.68 -20.62
CA MET A 444 5.71 -6.32 -21.03
C MET A 444 5.86 -5.31 -19.88
N LEU A 445 5.50 -5.67 -18.65
CA LEU A 445 5.71 -4.84 -17.46
C LEU A 445 7.20 -4.61 -17.19
N GLN A 446 8.03 -5.63 -17.31
CA GLN A 446 9.48 -5.50 -17.17
C GLN A 446 10.09 -4.61 -18.27
N LYS A 447 9.59 -4.72 -19.50
CA LYS A 447 9.98 -3.81 -20.59
C LYS A 447 9.56 -2.37 -20.31
N ALA A 448 8.36 -2.14 -19.76
CA ALA A 448 7.89 -0.81 -19.39
C ALA A 448 8.80 -0.17 -18.34
N GLN A 449 9.17 -0.90 -17.29
CA GLN A 449 10.12 -0.46 -16.27
C GLN A 449 11.47 -0.08 -16.88
N THR A 450 12.00 -0.90 -17.78
CA THR A 450 13.27 -0.63 -18.46
C THR A 450 13.23 0.68 -19.24
N ILE A 451 12.17 0.93 -20.01
CA ILE A 451 12.03 2.15 -20.82
C ILE A 451 12.04 3.40 -19.93
N ILE A 452 11.21 3.46 -18.89
CA ILE A 452 11.13 4.66 -18.05
C ILE A 452 12.43 4.92 -17.25
N SER A 453 13.12 3.85 -16.87
CA SER A 453 14.43 3.94 -16.20
C SER A 453 15.52 4.45 -17.15
N GLU A 454 15.59 3.95 -18.38
CA GLU A 454 16.59 4.35 -19.39
C GLU A 454 16.33 5.75 -19.97
N ASP A 455 15.06 6.19 -20.02
CA ASP A 455 14.68 7.55 -20.42
C ASP A 455 14.87 8.57 -19.29
N TYR A 456 15.22 8.10 -18.09
CA TYR A 456 15.41 8.97 -16.91
C TYR A 456 14.25 9.94 -16.73
N VAL A 457 13.03 9.42 -16.84
CA VAL A 457 11.80 10.23 -16.79
C VAL A 457 11.70 10.96 -15.46
N ASN A 458 12.01 10.25 -14.37
CA ASN A 458 12.09 10.74 -13.00
C ASN A 458 13.34 10.16 -12.32
N GLY A 459 13.78 10.78 -11.24
CA GLY A 459 14.73 10.16 -10.32
C GLY A 459 13.98 9.20 -9.40
N PHE A 460 14.10 7.88 -9.62
CA PHE A 460 13.54 6.89 -8.71
C PHE A 460 14.39 6.83 -7.45
N LEU A 461 13.78 7.05 -6.29
CA LEU A 461 14.51 7.20 -5.02
C LEU A 461 14.42 5.94 -4.17
N PHE A 462 13.27 5.70 -3.58
CA PHE A 462 13.07 4.56 -2.67
C PHE A 462 11.60 4.19 -2.55
N GLU A 463 11.37 2.92 -2.22
CA GLU A 463 10.08 2.45 -1.72
C GLU A 463 9.85 2.99 -0.30
N LEU A 464 8.67 3.56 -0.08
CA LEU A 464 8.22 4.06 1.22
C LEU A 464 7.81 2.89 2.11
N ALA A 465 8.62 2.56 3.09
CA ALA A 465 8.35 1.49 4.02
C ALA A 465 7.44 1.92 5.18
N VAL A 466 6.73 0.95 5.77
CA VAL A 466 5.85 1.14 6.93
C VAL A 466 6.44 0.46 8.15
N PRO A 467 6.99 1.22 9.12
CA PRO A 467 7.44 0.65 10.37
C PRO A 467 6.23 0.35 11.28
N THR A 468 6.16 -0.88 11.78
CA THR A 468 5.21 -1.32 12.80
C THR A 468 5.96 -1.68 14.07
N VAL A 469 5.48 -1.19 15.20
CA VAL A 469 5.97 -1.60 16.52
C VAL A 469 4.88 -2.44 17.19
N ALA A 470 5.25 -3.59 17.75
CA ALA A 470 4.34 -4.46 18.49
C ALA A 470 5.00 -4.98 19.77
N ASN A 471 4.22 -5.27 20.79
CA ASN A 471 4.67 -5.92 22.03
C ASN A 471 4.39 -7.43 22.02
#